data_a341ee8aa5e6b4ae72b62a12c2772160
#
_entry.id   a341ee8aa5e6b4ae72b62a12c2772160
#
_cell.length_a   1.000
_cell.length_b   1.000
_cell.length_c   1.000
_cell.angle_alpha   90.00
_cell.angle_beta   90.00
_cell.angle_gamma   90.00
#
_symmetry.space_group_name_H-M   'P 1'
#
loop_
_entity.id
_entity.type
_entity.pdbx_description
1 polymer ?
#
loop_
_entity_poly.entity_id
_entity_poly.type
_entity_poly.pdbx_seq_one_letter_code
_entity_poly.pdbx_strand_id
1 'polypeptide(L)'
;MKNYLLLIILISVLCNTKCFSQDKTFQYHYNIDLNNVEEDKLEVSLTIDSPPLSDIFQFPAIVPGTYKIYDFGRFVSNLIAYDSKGKTIEVNKLNENQYKIANITDLSKIQYIVDDTWDSSLPNKVFEPAGTNIEEEDVFVINNHGFFGYFDGMENFPFHIEVKKPSNLYGGSALTRAKGDATTDHFNVINYHRLVDNPIIYTEADTITLNVGTTKVFVSIYSPNNKLNADLVGQKLIDVLEAQKTFLKDQLPTDHYSFLIYLTDKPSVSGAMGALEHWNCSFYFLPEESPSVILPVIQEIAAHEFFHIITPLSIHSEEIANFDYMEPKMSKHLWLYEGVTEYFAGLALVQNNLIDEETYLDALRGKIITAKSTYQDDLPFTELSKKCLDEYGSEYGNVYQKGAIIGLALDLILLENSKGKYNLRDLMLELSTTYGSDRSFKDDQLFNVIDSITGVPEVKVFLEKFVDAPNTFPYTETFEKVGITYNPEEINTFATFGNIGISINDEDEIFVEDVVDMDEFGKQIGYQTGDVLLKMNNTPVTMENIGDLMNNYINHPEKFPKLKLQVRRNGKIINLKSKTLILEEKEYDVFYKEENPSKEQQFLYRQWLQK
;
A
#
# COMPACT_ATOMS: atom_id res chain seq x y z
N MET A 1 -26.49 19.50 89.68
CA MET A 1 -25.76 20.72 89.41
C MET A 1 -25.53 20.75 87.90
N LYS A 2 -25.97 21.76 87.22
CA LYS A 2 -25.92 22.17 85.81
C LYS A 2 -26.40 21.17 84.79
N ASN A 3 -27.67 21.35 84.44
CA ASN A 3 -28.33 20.84 83.26
C ASN A 3 -27.79 21.55 82.01
N TYR A 4 -27.53 20.80 80.96
CA TYR A 4 -27.37 21.32 79.60
C TYR A 4 -28.49 20.75 78.74
N LEU A 5 -29.42 21.65 78.37
CA LEU A 5 -30.48 21.41 77.40
C LEU A 5 -29.88 21.41 76.01
N LEU A 6 -29.93 20.31 75.28
CA LEU A 6 -29.54 20.26 73.90
C LEU A 6 -30.73 20.55 73.00
N LEU A 7 -30.73 21.72 72.39
CA LEU A 7 -31.69 22.16 71.37
C LEU A 7 -31.33 21.54 70.05
N ILE A 8 -32.10 20.56 69.58
CA ILE A 8 -31.95 19.98 68.22
C ILE A 8 -32.78 20.88 67.28
N ILE A 9 -32.06 21.69 66.45
CA ILE A 9 -32.66 22.42 65.35
C ILE A 9 -32.71 21.46 64.17
N LEU A 10 -33.90 21.04 63.74
CA LEU A 10 -34.15 20.26 62.54
C LEU A 10 -34.15 21.25 61.38
N ILE A 11 -33.01 21.34 60.68
CA ILE A 11 -32.91 22.03 59.37
C ILE A 11 -33.36 21.03 58.29
N SER A 12 -34.58 21.20 57.80
CA SER A 12 -35.11 20.56 56.63
C SER A 12 -34.41 21.19 55.40
N VAL A 13 -33.30 20.59 54.95
CA VAL A 13 -32.74 20.89 53.65
C VAL A 13 -33.67 20.29 52.62
N LEU A 14 -34.50 21.11 52.00
CA LEU A 14 -35.15 20.80 50.73
C LEU A 14 -34.04 20.62 49.67
N CYS A 15 -33.60 19.39 49.49
CA CYS A 15 -32.82 19.00 48.30
C CYS A 15 -33.73 19.15 47.08
N ASN A 16 -33.67 20.32 46.45
CA ASN A 16 -34.08 20.42 45.06
C ASN A 16 -33.13 19.54 44.25
N THR A 17 -33.48 18.28 44.07
CA THR A 17 -32.93 17.47 43.00
C THR A 17 -33.41 18.12 41.70
N LYS A 18 -32.60 19.08 41.17
CA LYS A 18 -32.61 19.32 39.74
C LYS A 18 -32.28 17.97 39.12
N CYS A 19 -33.28 17.32 38.56
CA CYS A 19 -33.07 16.30 37.55
C CYS A 19 -32.23 17.00 36.48
N PHE A 20 -30.92 16.79 36.50
CA PHE A 20 -30.12 17.07 35.32
C PHE A 20 -30.69 16.14 34.27
N SER A 21 -31.54 16.66 33.40
CA SER A 21 -31.71 16.12 32.07
C SER A 21 -30.26 15.93 31.57
N GLN A 22 -29.82 14.72 31.42
CA GLN A 22 -28.62 14.46 30.58
C GLN A 22 -28.98 15.15 29.27
N ASP A 23 -28.34 16.29 28.98
CA ASP A 23 -28.37 16.85 27.64
C ASP A 23 -27.93 15.70 26.73
N LYS A 24 -28.85 15.20 25.90
CA LYS A 24 -28.56 14.15 24.95
C LYS A 24 -27.48 14.73 24.02
N THR A 25 -26.26 14.27 24.19
CA THR A 25 -25.19 14.57 23.23
C THR A 25 -25.61 14.01 21.88
N PHE A 26 -25.39 14.78 20.80
CA PHE A 26 -25.71 14.36 19.45
C PHE A 26 -24.98 13.04 19.13
N GLN A 27 -25.66 12.13 18.42
CA GLN A 27 -25.11 10.85 17.93
C GLN A 27 -25.71 10.56 16.56
N TYR A 28 -24.90 9.92 15.70
CA TYR A 28 -25.33 9.42 14.41
C TYR A 28 -25.86 7.99 14.57
N HIS A 29 -27.10 7.71 14.11
CA HIS A 29 -27.68 6.37 14.11
C HIS A 29 -27.98 5.95 12.67
N TYR A 30 -27.04 5.24 12.07
CA TYR A 30 -27.14 4.74 10.70
C TYR A 30 -27.73 3.33 10.64
N ASN A 31 -28.49 3.09 9.57
CA ASN A 31 -29.02 1.78 9.24
C ASN A 31 -28.88 1.54 7.74
N ILE A 32 -28.37 0.35 7.37
CA ILE A 32 -28.34 -0.17 6.00
C ILE A 32 -28.87 -1.61 6.02
N ASP A 33 -29.48 -2.04 4.90
CA ASP A 33 -30.02 -3.39 4.75
C ASP A 33 -29.51 -4.04 3.45
N LEU A 34 -28.51 -4.93 3.59
CA LEU A 34 -27.86 -5.64 2.47
C LEU A 34 -28.78 -6.66 1.80
N ASN A 35 -29.98 -6.93 2.35
CA ASN A 35 -30.98 -7.77 1.71
C ASN A 35 -31.85 -7.01 0.68
N ASN A 36 -31.71 -5.68 0.61
CA ASN A 36 -32.53 -4.82 -0.23
C ASN A 36 -31.65 -4.05 -1.23
N VAL A 37 -30.91 -4.77 -2.07
CA VAL A 37 -30.17 -4.19 -3.19
C VAL A 37 -31.12 -3.91 -4.35
N GLU A 38 -31.01 -2.75 -5.00
CA GLU A 38 -31.75 -2.39 -6.19
C GLU A 38 -30.80 -1.75 -7.20
N GLU A 39 -30.53 -2.41 -8.33
CA GLU A 39 -29.62 -1.94 -9.37
C GLU A 39 -28.23 -1.56 -8.83
N ASP A 40 -27.58 -2.45 -8.06
CA ASP A 40 -26.28 -2.29 -7.40
C ASP A 40 -26.20 -1.07 -6.47
N LYS A 41 -27.34 -0.72 -5.83
CA LYS A 41 -27.51 0.42 -4.93
C LYS A 41 -28.13 0.01 -3.61
N LEU A 42 -27.76 0.72 -2.57
CA LEU A 42 -28.27 0.54 -1.22
C LEU A 42 -28.89 1.82 -0.67
N GLU A 43 -30.06 1.68 -0.01
CA GLU A 43 -30.63 2.76 0.78
C GLU A 43 -29.92 2.86 2.14
N VAL A 44 -29.49 4.07 2.47
CA VAL A 44 -28.91 4.41 3.77
C VAL A 44 -29.88 5.32 4.51
N SER A 45 -30.12 5.05 5.80
CA SER A 45 -30.91 5.92 6.62
C SER A 45 -30.14 6.35 7.89
N LEU A 46 -30.15 7.64 8.16
CA LEU A 46 -29.64 8.27 9.38
C LEU A 46 -30.82 8.76 10.23
N THR A 47 -30.92 8.29 11.47
CA THR A 47 -31.85 8.80 12.49
C THR A 47 -31.11 9.73 13.43
N ILE A 48 -31.77 10.83 13.81
CA ILE A 48 -31.21 11.92 14.63
C ILE A 48 -32.09 12.14 15.85
N ASP A 49 -31.50 11.96 17.02
CA ASP A 49 -32.20 12.11 18.32
C ASP A 49 -32.20 13.54 18.88
N SER A 50 -31.28 14.37 18.43
CA SER A 50 -31.14 15.78 18.80
C SER A 50 -30.64 16.59 17.59
N PRO A 51 -31.02 17.87 17.45
CA PRO A 51 -30.64 18.70 16.31
C PRO A 51 -29.12 18.78 16.16
N PRO A 52 -28.58 18.68 14.92
CA PRO A 52 -27.17 18.91 14.66
C PRO A 52 -26.78 20.37 14.88
N LEU A 53 -25.48 20.64 15.02
CA LEU A 53 -24.93 21.99 15.22
C LEU A 53 -24.69 22.72 13.89
N SER A 54 -24.63 21.99 12.76
CA SER A 54 -24.45 22.51 11.41
C SER A 54 -25.64 22.18 10.52
N ASP A 55 -25.96 23.05 9.57
CA ASP A 55 -26.97 22.82 8.55
C ASP A 55 -26.40 22.20 7.26
N ILE A 56 -25.09 21.94 7.23
CA ILE A 56 -24.40 21.28 6.11
C ILE A 56 -24.17 19.81 6.44
N PHE A 57 -24.78 18.93 5.65
CA PHE A 57 -24.53 17.49 5.66
C PHE A 57 -23.64 17.15 4.47
N GLN A 58 -22.60 16.34 4.65
CA GLN A 58 -21.57 16.15 3.63
C GLN A 58 -20.97 14.75 3.60
N PHE A 59 -20.40 14.41 2.43
CA PHE A 59 -19.60 13.22 2.19
C PHE A 59 -18.17 13.66 1.86
N PRO A 60 -17.13 12.85 2.13
CA PRO A 60 -15.75 13.22 1.83
C PRO A 60 -15.51 13.46 0.33
N ALA A 61 -14.69 14.45 0.02
CA ALA A 61 -14.08 14.58 -1.30
C ALA A 61 -12.88 13.63 -1.43
N ILE A 62 -12.17 13.41 -0.31
CA ILE A 62 -10.98 12.58 -0.22
C ILE A 62 -10.89 11.93 1.17
N VAL A 63 -10.21 10.79 1.26
CA VAL A 63 -9.87 10.13 2.54
C VAL A 63 -8.36 9.90 2.64
N PRO A 64 -7.81 9.80 3.86
CA PRO A 64 -6.39 9.50 4.06
C PRO A 64 -5.94 8.27 3.25
N GLY A 65 -4.69 8.24 2.83
CA GLY A 65 -4.10 7.12 2.08
C GLY A 65 -4.40 7.12 0.58
N THR A 66 -5.44 7.81 0.11
CA THR A 66 -5.81 7.76 -1.32
C THR A 66 -5.03 8.72 -2.22
N TYR A 67 -4.50 9.80 -1.67
CA TYR A 67 -3.75 10.85 -2.39
C TYR A 67 -4.40 11.30 -3.71
N LYS A 68 -5.74 11.23 -3.77
CA LYS A 68 -6.55 11.64 -4.93
C LYS A 68 -7.95 12.04 -4.48
N ILE A 69 -8.45 13.14 -5.06
CA ILE A 69 -9.82 13.61 -4.82
C ILE A 69 -10.78 12.75 -5.67
N TYR A 70 -11.75 12.12 -4.99
CA TYR A 70 -12.74 11.25 -5.63
C TYR A 70 -14.15 11.80 -5.58
N ASP A 71 -14.46 12.74 -4.66
CA ASP A 71 -15.80 13.32 -4.46
C ASP A 71 -16.87 12.23 -4.22
N PHE A 72 -16.80 11.53 -3.09
CA PHE A 72 -17.68 10.39 -2.81
C PHE A 72 -19.18 10.75 -2.80
N GLY A 73 -19.54 12.02 -2.56
CA GLY A 73 -20.91 12.51 -2.66
C GLY A 73 -21.52 12.43 -4.07
N ARG A 74 -20.71 12.23 -5.12
CA ARG A 74 -21.22 12.02 -6.50
C ARG A 74 -21.87 10.66 -6.71
N PHE A 75 -21.61 9.70 -5.83
CA PHE A 75 -22.22 8.38 -5.81
C PHE A 75 -23.48 8.34 -4.92
N VAL A 76 -23.87 9.50 -4.34
CA VAL A 76 -25.06 9.64 -3.52
C VAL A 76 -26.17 10.32 -4.29
N SER A 77 -27.35 9.71 -4.25
CA SER A 77 -28.56 10.21 -4.92
C SER A 77 -29.77 10.21 -4.00
N ASN A 78 -30.84 10.90 -4.38
CA ASN A 78 -32.13 10.92 -3.72
C ASN A 78 -32.07 11.26 -2.22
N LEU A 79 -31.20 12.22 -1.81
CA LEU A 79 -31.09 12.62 -0.43
C LEU A 79 -32.33 13.43 -0.01
N ILE A 80 -33.07 12.90 0.97
CA ILE A 80 -34.31 13.46 1.52
C ILE A 80 -34.18 13.57 3.03
N ALA A 81 -34.55 14.71 3.57
CA ALA A 81 -34.62 14.97 5.00
C ALA A 81 -36.09 15.02 5.48
N TYR A 82 -36.31 14.54 6.70
CA TYR A 82 -37.66 14.46 7.32
C TYR A 82 -37.67 15.02 8.73
N ASP A 83 -38.82 15.62 9.10
CA ASP A 83 -39.12 15.95 10.48
C ASP A 83 -39.62 14.71 11.28
N SER A 84 -39.84 14.88 12.58
CA SER A 84 -40.35 13.82 13.48
C SER A 84 -41.76 13.31 13.14
N LYS A 85 -42.49 14.02 12.26
CA LYS A 85 -43.83 13.64 11.75
C LYS A 85 -43.77 12.98 10.38
N GLY A 86 -42.57 12.80 9.81
CA GLY A 86 -42.37 12.22 8.49
C GLY A 86 -42.62 13.21 7.34
N LYS A 87 -42.74 14.53 7.62
CA LYS A 87 -42.84 15.54 6.56
C LYS A 87 -41.44 15.88 6.05
N THR A 88 -41.30 16.05 4.74
CA THR A 88 -40.05 16.42 4.11
C THR A 88 -39.58 17.82 4.49
N ILE A 89 -38.29 17.94 4.74
CA ILE A 89 -37.59 19.20 4.97
C ILE A 89 -36.82 19.53 3.67
N GLU A 90 -36.76 20.80 3.30
CA GLU A 90 -36.06 21.27 2.11
C GLU A 90 -34.56 20.98 2.23
N VAL A 91 -33.98 20.38 1.16
CA VAL A 91 -32.55 20.09 1.01
C VAL A 91 -32.07 20.72 -0.28
N ASN A 92 -30.96 21.47 -0.21
CA ASN A 92 -30.32 22.09 -1.35
C ASN A 92 -28.91 21.53 -1.55
N LYS A 93 -28.64 20.82 -2.66
CA LYS A 93 -27.28 20.38 -3.02
C LYS A 93 -26.44 21.60 -3.35
N LEU A 94 -25.32 21.80 -2.61
CA LEU A 94 -24.41 22.95 -2.78
C LEU A 94 -23.31 22.66 -3.80
N ASN A 95 -22.74 21.45 -3.74
CA ASN A 95 -21.74 20.93 -4.65
C ASN A 95 -21.82 19.39 -4.67
N GLU A 96 -20.85 18.70 -5.24
CA GLU A 96 -20.88 17.25 -5.35
C GLU A 96 -20.99 16.55 -4.00
N ASN A 97 -20.39 17.11 -2.94
CA ASN A 97 -20.28 16.47 -1.65
C ASN A 97 -21.17 17.04 -0.56
N GLN A 98 -21.75 18.24 -0.73
CA GLN A 98 -22.40 19.00 0.34
C GLN A 98 -23.87 19.28 0.07
N TYR A 99 -24.70 19.12 1.11
CA TYR A 99 -26.12 19.35 1.11
C TYR A 99 -26.50 20.27 2.26
N LYS A 100 -27.18 21.37 1.97
CA LYS A 100 -27.74 22.28 2.98
C LYS A 100 -29.15 21.88 3.33
N ILE A 101 -29.42 21.62 4.62
CA ILE A 101 -30.72 21.21 5.14
C ILE A 101 -31.39 22.40 5.87
N ALA A 102 -32.59 22.78 5.43
CA ALA A 102 -33.37 23.79 6.11
C ALA A 102 -33.92 23.27 7.44
N ASN A 103 -34.20 24.18 8.38
CA ASN A 103 -34.89 23.87 9.65
C ASN A 103 -34.33 22.64 10.39
N ILE A 104 -33.01 22.60 10.59
CA ILE A 104 -32.28 21.48 11.25
C ILE A 104 -32.80 21.21 12.67
N THR A 105 -33.45 22.16 13.32
CA THR A 105 -34.07 21.97 14.64
C THR A 105 -35.23 20.96 14.64
N ASP A 106 -35.88 20.77 13.50
CA ASP A 106 -36.99 19.83 13.32
C ASP A 106 -36.51 18.51 12.69
N LEU A 107 -35.24 18.44 12.26
CA LEU A 107 -34.66 17.29 11.55
C LEU A 107 -34.67 16.05 12.47
N SER A 108 -35.20 14.95 11.94
CA SER A 108 -35.27 13.66 12.63
C SER A 108 -34.68 12.52 11.84
N LYS A 109 -34.71 12.61 10.50
CA LYS A 109 -34.21 11.53 9.63
C LYS A 109 -33.66 12.09 8.33
N ILE A 110 -32.59 11.47 7.83
CA ILE A 110 -32.09 11.63 6.44
C ILE A 110 -32.11 10.25 5.79
N GLN A 111 -32.52 10.18 4.52
CA GLN A 111 -32.43 8.98 3.67
C GLN A 111 -31.76 9.35 2.36
N TYR A 112 -30.96 8.44 1.81
CA TYR A 112 -30.33 8.59 0.51
C TYR A 112 -29.96 7.21 -0.04
N ILE A 113 -29.61 7.17 -1.33
CA ILE A 113 -29.17 5.98 -2.05
C ILE A 113 -27.68 6.11 -2.35
N VAL A 114 -26.92 5.07 -2.08
CA VAL A 114 -25.49 4.93 -2.40
C VAL A 114 -25.33 3.98 -3.56
N ASP A 115 -24.56 4.38 -4.57
CA ASP A 115 -24.23 3.62 -5.77
C ASP A 115 -22.92 2.86 -5.59
N ASP A 116 -22.72 1.76 -6.33
CA ASP A 116 -21.46 1.03 -6.43
C ASP A 116 -20.40 1.88 -7.13
N THR A 117 -19.18 1.90 -6.59
CA THR A 117 -18.09 2.65 -7.20
C THR A 117 -17.21 1.80 -8.11
N TRP A 118 -17.19 0.47 -7.94
CA TRP A 118 -16.29 -0.42 -8.66
C TRP A 118 -16.73 -0.71 -10.09
N ASP A 119 -18.00 -0.61 -10.39
CA ASP A 119 -18.53 -0.77 -11.75
C ASP A 119 -19.13 0.51 -12.35
N SER A 120 -19.04 1.62 -11.60
CA SER A 120 -19.54 2.92 -12.03
C SER A 120 -18.98 3.37 -13.39
N SER A 121 -19.84 3.90 -14.25
CA SER A 121 -19.46 4.50 -15.54
C SER A 121 -18.89 5.93 -15.41
N LEU A 122 -18.95 6.56 -14.24
CA LEU A 122 -18.48 7.92 -14.02
C LEU A 122 -16.97 8.05 -14.30
N PRO A 123 -16.49 9.21 -14.80
CA PRO A 123 -15.07 9.50 -14.96
C PRO A 123 -14.37 9.58 -13.59
N ASN A 124 -13.04 9.66 -13.57
CA ASN A 124 -12.24 9.68 -12.36
C ASN A 124 -12.57 8.47 -11.47
N LYS A 125 -12.21 7.28 -11.96
CA LYS A 125 -12.49 6.01 -11.27
C LYS A 125 -11.89 6.00 -9.88
N VAL A 126 -12.64 5.47 -8.92
CA VAL A 126 -12.15 5.28 -7.55
C VAL A 126 -11.20 4.09 -7.54
N PHE A 127 -10.07 4.20 -6.85
CA PHE A 127 -9.18 3.09 -6.55
C PHE A 127 -9.93 2.08 -5.70
N GLU A 128 -10.02 0.85 -6.13
CA GLU A 128 -10.93 -0.15 -5.55
C GLU A 128 -10.77 -0.31 -4.03
N PRO A 129 -9.55 -0.34 -3.44
CA PRO A 129 -9.42 -0.39 -1.98
C PRO A 129 -10.07 0.77 -1.21
N ALA A 130 -10.27 1.92 -1.86
CA ALA A 130 -11.01 3.05 -1.30
C ALA A 130 -12.47 3.11 -1.76
N GLY A 131 -12.88 2.25 -2.67
CA GLY A 131 -14.21 2.22 -3.25
C GLY A 131 -15.21 1.37 -2.48
N THR A 132 -16.43 1.34 -2.98
CA THR A 132 -17.54 0.52 -2.46
C THR A 132 -17.92 -0.53 -3.49
N ASN A 133 -18.31 -1.73 -3.03
CA ASN A 133 -18.81 -2.81 -3.87
C ASN A 133 -20.14 -3.33 -3.33
N ILE A 134 -21.12 -3.55 -4.22
CA ILE A 134 -22.48 -3.96 -3.87
C ILE A 134 -22.88 -5.10 -4.81
N GLU A 135 -22.43 -6.33 -4.53
CA GLU A 135 -22.82 -7.54 -5.29
C GLU A 135 -23.88 -8.31 -4.50
N GLU A 136 -25.13 -8.25 -4.97
CA GLU A 136 -26.29 -8.86 -4.30
C GLU A 136 -26.06 -10.34 -3.98
N GLU A 137 -26.33 -10.75 -2.73
CA GLU A 137 -26.20 -12.11 -2.19
C GLU A 137 -24.79 -12.70 -2.17
N ASP A 138 -23.75 -12.01 -2.69
CA ASP A 138 -22.38 -12.52 -2.82
C ASP A 138 -21.40 -11.78 -1.91
N VAL A 139 -21.05 -10.52 -2.24
CA VAL A 139 -20.02 -9.77 -1.51
C VAL A 139 -20.30 -8.27 -1.49
N PHE A 140 -20.07 -7.66 -0.33
CA PHE A 140 -20.17 -6.21 -0.18
C PHE A 140 -18.87 -5.66 0.43
N VAL A 141 -18.37 -4.56 -0.13
CA VAL A 141 -17.29 -3.78 0.47
C VAL A 141 -17.87 -2.46 0.94
N ILE A 142 -18.00 -2.34 2.25
CA ILE A 142 -18.50 -1.14 2.92
C ILE A 142 -17.30 -0.31 3.35
N ASN A 143 -16.75 0.49 2.43
CA ASN A 143 -15.90 1.59 2.80
C ASN A 143 -16.78 2.70 3.40
N ASN A 144 -16.68 2.88 4.70
CA ASN A 144 -17.65 3.66 5.48
C ASN A 144 -17.80 5.12 5.00
N HIS A 145 -16.75 5.71 4.46
CA HIS A 145 -16.77 7.06 3.90
C HIS A 145 -17.63 7.18 2.62
N GLY A 146 -17.80 6.10 1.86
CA GLY A 146 -18.69 6.06 0.70
C GLY A 146 -20.16 5.89 1.07
N PHE A 147 -20.44 5.36 2.28
CA PHE A 147 -21.81 5.10 2.76
C PHE A 147 -22.32 6.15 3.73
N PHE A 148 -21.49 6.62 4.67
CA PHE A 148 -21.94 7.41 5.81
C PHE A 148 -21.42 8.84 5.75
N GLY A 149 -22.33 9.79 5.54
CA GLY A 149 -22.04 11.21 5.62
C GLY A 149 -21.96 11.71 7.08
N TYR A 150 -21.64 12.98 7.22
CA TYR A 150 -21.55 13.64 8.53
C TYR A 150 -21.92 15.12 8.40
N PHE A 151 -22.23 15.78 9.53
CA PHE A 151 -22.42 17.21 9.53
C PHE A 151 -21.09 17.95 9.69
N ASP A 152 -20.91 19.00 8.91
CA ASP A 152 -19.71 19.84 8.93
C ASP A 152 -19.35 20.31 10.35
N GLY A 153 -18.08 20.08 10.76
CA GLY A 153 -17.58 20.37 12.11
C GLY A 153 -18.10 19.43 13.19
N MET A 154 -18.75 18.31 12.82
CA MET A 154 -19.28 17.32 13.75
C MET A 154 -18.66 15.92 13.59
N GLU A 155 -17.41 15.83 13.12
CA GLU A 155 -16.65 14.60 12.92
C GLU A 155 -16.34 13.86 14.23
N ASN A 156 -16.28 14.61 15.34
CA ASN A 156 -15.90 14.08 16.65
C ASN A 156 -17.09 13.51 17.46
N PHE A 157 -18.28 13.41 16.88
CA PHE A 157 -19.44 12.80 17.52
C PHE A 157 -19.50 11.29 17.26
N PRO A 158 -20.11 10.49 18.16
CA PRO A 158 -20.17 9.04 18.02
C PRO A 158 -21.15 8.59 16.93
N PHE A 159 -20.82 7.44 16.31
CA PHE A 159 -21.59 6.77 15.28
C PHE A 159 -22.06 5.40 15.79
N HIS A 160 -23.33 5.10 15.55
CA HIS A 160 -23.95 3.80 15.75
C HIS A 160 -24.41 3.27 14.40
N ILE A 161 -23.87 2.16 13.97
CA ILE A 161 -24.16 1.56 12.67
C ILE A 161 -24.89 0.24 12.90
N GLU A 162 -26.05 0.09 12.29
CA GLU A 162 -26.78 -1.18 12.19
C GLU A 162 -26.72 -1.65 10.74
N VAL A 163 -26.26 -2.88 10.52
CA VAL A 163 -26.19 -3.52 9.21
C VAL A 163 -27.04 -4.77 9.27
N LYS A 164 -28.17 -4.80 8.53
CA LYS A 164 -28.91 -6.02 8.25
C LYS A 164 -28.31 -6.72 7.05
N LYS A 165 -28.19 -8.05 7.12
CA LYS A 165 -27.47 -8.83 6.13
C LYS A 165 -28.08 -10.21 5.90
N PRO A 166 -27.83 -10.84 4.75
CA PRO A 166 -28.08 -12.26 4.54
C PRO A 166 -27.38 -13.10 5.61
N SER A 167 -28.04 -14.16 6.08
CA SER A 167 -27.56 -14.97 7.22
C SER A 167 -26.29 -15.80 6.89
N ASN A 168 -25.99 -16.01 5.62
CA ASN A 168 -24.77 -16.66 5.14
C ASN A 168 -23.56 -15.72 5.08
N LEU A 169 -23.76 -14.39 5.10
CA LEU A 169 -22.66 -13.44 5.03
C LEU A 169 -22.12 -13.10 6.42
N TYR A 170 -20.81 -12.94 6.51
CA TYR A 170 -20.06 -12.53 7.68
C TYR A 170 -19.37 -11.19 7.42
N GLY A 171 -19.50 -10.24 8.34
CA GLY A 171 -18.82 -8.94 8.25
C GLY A 171 -17.42 -9.00 8.84
N GLY A 172 -16.39 -9.08 7.99
CA GLY A 172 -14.99 -8.96 8.38
C GLY A 172 -14.58 -7.48 8.51
N SER A 173 -14.01 -7.09 9.66
CA SER A 173 -13.57 -5.71 9.93
C SER A 173 -12.64 -5.67 11.14
N ALA A 174 -11.88 -4.59 11.30
CA ALA A 174 -11.18 -4.28 12.55
C ALA A 174 -12.11 -3.62 13.58
N LEU A 175 -13.30 -3.14 13.19
CA LEU A 175 -14.29 -2.63 14.14
C LEU A 175 -14.76 -3.72 15.09
N THR A 176 -14.75 -3.42 16.36
CA THR A 176 -15.36 -4.32 17.35
C THR A 176 -16.89 -4.32 17.20
N ARG A 177 -17.44 -5.49 16.88
CA ARG A 177 -18.88 -5.69 16.83
C ARG A 177 -19.46 -5.56 18.25
N ALA A 178 -20.27 -4.53 18.50
CA ALA A 178 -20.86 -4.26 19.80
C ALA A 178 -21.95 -5.28 20.14
N LYS A 179 -22.71 -5.73 19.12
CA LYS A 179 -23.73 -6.76 19.17
C LYS A 179 -23.94 -7.29 17.76
N GLY A 180 -24.30 -8.55 17.63
CA GLY A 180 -24.64 -9.12 16.34
C GLY A 180 -25.31 -10.49 16.49
N ASP A 181 -26.03 -10.87 15.45
CA ASP A 181 -26.61 -12.21 15.28
C ASP A 181 -26.40 -12.66 13.83
N ALA A 182 -27.08 -13.71 13.39
CA ALA A 182 -26.94 -14.21 12.04
C ALA A 182 -27.35 -13.20 10.94
N THR A 183 -28.22 -12.25 11.27
CA THR A 183 -28.88 -11.36 10.31
C THR A 183 -28.63 -9.87 10.54
N THR A 184 -27.97 -9.50 11.64
CA THR A 184 -27.77 -8.09 11.98
C THR A 184 -26.46 -7.91 12.74
N ASP A 185 -25.67 -6.93 12.36
CA ASP A 185 -24.47 -6.46 13.05
C ASP A 185 -24.66 -5.03 13.55
N HIS A 186 -24.10 -4.72 14.73
CA HIS A 186 -24.08 -3.38 15.30
C HIS A 186 -22.65 -2.97 15.63
N PHE A 187 -22.26 -1.78 15.20
CA PHE A 187 -20.96 -1.19 15.50
C PHE A 187 -21.16 0.15 16.23
N ASN A 188 -20.34 0.41 17.25
CA ASN A 188 -20.28 1.69 17.96
C ASN A 188 -18.91 2.28 17.74
N VAL A 189 -18.84 3.44 17.10
CA VAL A 189 -17.59 4.09 16.72
C VAL A 189 -17.53 5.48 17.33
N ILE A 190 -16.39 5.86 17.89
CA ILE A 190 -16.28 7.06 18.72
C ILE A 190 -16.35 8.37 17.93
N ASN A 191 -15.98 8.36 16.66
CA ASN A 191 -15.97 9.53 15.78
C ASN A 191 -15.87 9.12 14.30
N TYR A 192 -16.02 10.11 13.40
CA TYR A 192 -15.94 9.89 11.96
C TYR A 192 -14.57 9.38 11.50
N HIS A 193 -13.48 9.90 12.06
CA HIS A 193 -12.12 9.47 11.70
C HIS A 193 -11.92 7.97 11.91
N ARG A 194 -12.44 7.43 13.03
CA ARG A 194 -12.40 5.99 13.28
C ARG A 194 -13.36 5.20 12.42
N LEU A 195 -14.47 5.81 12.00
CA LEU A 195 -15.43 5.15 11.13
C LEU A 195 -14.85 4.93 9.73
N VAL A 196 -14.35 5.99 9.10
CA VAL A 196 -13.82 5.92 7.72
C VAL A 196 -12.58 5.05 7.62
N ASP A 197 -11.85 4.92 8.70
CA ASP A 197 -10.59 4.19 8.80
C ASP A 197 -10.78 2.71 9.19
N ASN A 198 -11.97 2.14 8.96
CA ASN A 198 -12.28 0.74 9.27
C ASN A 198 -13.32 0.19 8.29
N PRO A 199 -12.94 -0.23 7.09
CA PRO A 199 -13.84 -0.86 6.14
C PRO A 199 -14.41 -2.18 6.68
N ILE A 200 -15.54 -2.61 6.11
CA ILE A 200 -16.18 -3.89 6.41
C ILE A 200 -16.37 -4.65 5.10
N ILE A 201 -15.89 -5.89 5.04
CA ILE A 201 -16.19 -6.80 3.93
C ILE A 201 -17.23 -7.83 4.39
N TYR A 202 -18.38 -7.87 3.72
CA TYR A 202 -19.39 -8.88 3.91
C TYR A 202 -19.30 -9.93 2.82
N THR A 203 -18.96 -11.16 3.19
CA THR A 203 -18.83 -12.30 2.28
C THR A 203 -19.16 -13.59 3.00
N GLU A 204 -19.29 -14.71 2.29
CA GLU A 204 -19.30 -16.01 2.92
C GLU A 204 -18.04 -16.20 3.78
N ALA A 205 -18.21 -16.76 4.98
CA ALA A 205 -17.16 -16.75 5.99
C ALA A 205 -15.95 -17.59 5.61
N ASP A 206 -14.92 -16.98 5.04
CA ASP A 206 -13.56 -17.54 4.94
C ASP A 206 -12.61 -16.67 5.76
N THR A 207 -12.45 -17.06 7.02
CA THR A 207 -11.74 -16.26 8.02
C THR A 207 -10.87 -17.09 8.93
N ILE A 208 -9.75 -16.53 9.39
CA ILE A 208 -8.92 -17.10 10.42
C ILE A 208 -8.50 -16.03 11.43
N THR A 209 -8.32 -16.43 12.69
CA THR A 209 -7.69 -15.59 13.71
C THR A 209 -6.44 -16.28 14.24
N LEU A 210 -5.32 -15.60 14.16
CA LEU A 210 -4.00 -16.07 14.53
C LEU A 210 -3.40 -15.14 15.59
N ASN A 211 -2.27 -15.53 16.20
CA ASN A 211 -1.56 -14.68 17.14
C ASN A 211 -0.09 -14.57 16.75
N VAL A 212 0.43 -13.34 16.77
CA VAL A 212 1.86 -13.03 16.61
C VAL A 212 2.31 -12.31 17.88
N GLY A 213 3.00 -13.01 18.76
CA GLY A 213 3.23 -12.52 20.12
C GLY A 213 1.91 -12.30 20.86
N THR A 214 1.66 -11.06 21.30
CA THR A 214 0.41 -10.64 21.96
C THR A 214 -0.64 -10.08 21.01
N THR A 215 -0.28 -9.85 19.75
CA THR A 215 -1.15 -9.26 18.74
C THR A 215 -2.07 -10.33 18.14
N LYS A 216 -3.38 -10.06 18.14
CA LYS A 216 -4.37 -10.88 17.42
C LYS A 216 -4.43 -10.44 15.96
N VAL A 217 -4.25 -11.38 15.05
CA VAL A 217 -4.29 -11.15 13.61
C VAL A 217 -5.54 -11.82 13.05
N PHE A 218 -6.45 -11.03 12.52
CA PHE A 218 -7.64 -11.50 11.84
C PHE A 218 -7.44 -11.41 10.33
N VAL A 219 -7.81 -12.46 9.60
CA VAL A 219 -7.80 -12.47 8.13
C VAL A 219 -9.20 -12.80 7.67
N SER A 220 -9.72 -12.00 6.75
CA SER A 220 -10.96 -12.27 6.02
C SER A 220 -10.67 -12.16 4.53
N ILE A 221 -11.02 -13.19 3.76
CA ILE A 221 -10.73 -13.24 2.33
C ILE A 221 -12.01 -13.56 1.53
N TYR A 222 -12.14 -12.88 0.40
CA TYR A 222 -13.03 -13.25 -0.69
C TYR A 222 -12.20 -13.72 -1.89
N SER A 223 -12.47 -14.94 -2.39
CA SER A 223 -11.78 -15.56 -3.52
C SER A 223 -12.85 -16.21 -4.41
N PRO A 224 -13.27 -15.56 -5.51
CA PRO A 224 -14.45 -15.96 -6.29
C PRO A 224 -14.37 -17.40 -6.85
N ASN A 225 -13.16 -17.88 -7.14
CA ASN A 225 -12.92 -19.24 -7.64
C ASN A 225 -12.25 -20.16 -6.59
N ASN A 226 -12.20 -19.73 -5.32
CA ASN A 226 -11.60 -20.47 -4.21
C ASN A 226 -10.14 -20.92 -4.45
N LYS A 227 -9.35 -20.11 -5.21
CA LYS A 227 -7.94 -20.41 -5.43
C LYS A 227 -7.09 -20.18 -4.17
N LEU A 228 -7.51 -19.24 -3.32
CA LEU A 228 -6.92 -18.99 -2.00
C LEU A 228 -7.99 -19.11 -0.92
N ASN A 229 -7.51 -19.31 0.32
CA ASN A 229 -8.34 -19.29 1.52
C ASN A 229 -7.61 -18.60 2.68
N ALA A 230 -8.33 -18.31 3.75
CA ALA A 230 -7.79 -17.61 4.91
C ALA A 230 -6.65 -18.37 5.60
N ASP A 231 -6.65 -19.70 5.58
CA ASP A 231 -5.58 -20.51 6.19
C ASP A 231 -4.26 -20.33 5.44
N LEU A 232 -4.26 -20.43 4.11
CA LEU A 232 -3.05 -20.27 3.28
C LEU A 232 -2.48 -18.86 3.40
N VAL A 233 -3.34 -17.85 3.28
CA VAL A 233 -2.92 -16.45 3.41
C VAL A 233 -2.45 -16.15 4.81
N GLY A 234 -3.17 -16.61 5.84
CA GLY A 234 -2.82 -16.42 7.24
C GLY A 234 -1.45 -16.99 7.59
N GLN A 235 -1.09 -18.16 7.07
CA GLN A 235 0.24 -18.77 7.24
C GLN A 235 1.33 -17.84 6.69
N LYS A 236 1.12 -17.26 5.49
CA LYS A 236 2.07 -16.35 4.86
C LYS A 236 2.21 -15.04 5.61
N LEU A 237 1.10 -14.49 6.11
CA LEU A 237 1.08 -13.26 6.89
C LEU A 237 1.76 -13.40 8.26
N ILE A 238 1.68 -14.57 8.90
CA ILE A 238 2.43 -14.84 10.14
C ILE A 238 3.93 -14.67 9.90
N ASP A 239 4.47 -15.23 8.82
CA ASP A 239 5.90 -15.13 8.51
C ASP A 239 6.33 -13.65 8.39
N VAL A 240 5.53 -12.84 7.70
CA VAL A 240 5.75 -11.39 7.57
C VAL A 240 5.74 -10.70 8.93
N LEU A 241 4.70 -10.94 9.72
CA LEU A 241 4.53 -10.26 11.01
C LEU A 241 5.56 -10.69 12.07
N GLU A 242 6.01 -11.95 12.06
CA GLU A 242 7.11 -12.39 12.91
C GLU A 242 8.44 -11.73 12.49
N ALA A 243 8.67 -11.55 11.18
CA ALA A 243 9.82 -10.81 10.68
C ALA A 243 9.77 -9.33 11.13
N GLN A 244 8.61 -8.69 10.99
CA GLN A 244 8.41 -7.30 11.42
C GLN A 244 8.48 -7.13 12.94
N LYS A 245 7.96 -8.09 13.70
CA LYS A 245 8.10 -8.12 15.17
C LYS A 245 9.57 -8.18 15.55
N THR A 246 10.35 -9.08 14.95
CA THR A 246 11.80 -9.17 15.17
C THR A 246 12.49 -7.87 14.79
N PHE A 247 12.15 -7.29 13.64
CA PHE A 247 12.65 -5.99 13.19
C PHE A 247 12.34 -4.88 14.21
N LEU A 248 11.16 -4.88 14.83
CA LEU A 248 10.71 -3.90 15.83
C LEU A 248 11.11 -4.27 17.27
N LYS A 249 12.20 -5.02 17.46
CA LYS A 249 12.73 -5.43 18.79
C LYS A 249 11.74 -6.26 19.62
N ASP A 250 11.16 -7.24 18.97
CA ASP A 250 10.24 -8.24 19.53
C ASP A 250 8.89 -7.70 20.03
N GLN A 251 8.46 -6.52 19.55
CA GLN A 251 7.16 -5.95 19.87
C GLN A 251 6.45 -5.46 18.62
N LEU A 252 5.18 -5.82 18.46
CA LEU A 252 4.29 -5.17 17.50
C LEU A 252 3.53 -4.04 18.23
N PRO A 253 3.39 -2.85 17.63
CA PRO A 253 2.81 -1.68 18.29
C PRO A 253 1.26 -1.69 18.34
N THR A 254 0.64 -2.87 18.22
CA THR A 254 -0.80 -3.05 18.28
C THR A 254 -1.18 -4.35 18.99
N ASP A 255 -2.36 -4.40 19.62
CA ASP A 255 -2.94 -5.60 20.21
C ASP A 255 -3.80 -6.41 19.22
N HIS A 256 -4.21 -5.81 18.12
CA HIS A 256 -4.94 -6.49 17.04
C HIS A 256 -4.69 -5.83 15.69
N TYR A 257 -4.77 -6.63 14.60
CA TYR A 257 -4.72 -6.17 13.23
C TYR A 257 -5.55 -7.07 12.32
N SER A 258 -6.21 -6.48 11.32
CA SER A 258 -7.07 -7.21 10.38
C SER A 258 -6.59 -7.05 8.94
N PHE A 259 -6.44 -8.16 8.23
CA PHE A 259 -6.21 -8.18 6.79
C PHE A 259 -7.53 -8.52 6.10
N LEU A 260 -8.06 -7.57 5.32
CA LEU A 260 -9.31 -7.71 4.59
C LEU A 260 -8.96 -7.81 3.09
N ILE A 261 -9.13 -8.99 2.51
CA ILE A 261 -8.59 -9.30 1.19
C ILE A 261 -9.73 -9.64 0.24
N TYR A 262 -9.84 -8.85 -0.82
CA TYR A 262 -10.72 -9.11 -1.94
C TYR A 262 -9.88 -9.52 -3.15
N LEU A 263 -10.09 -10.73 -3.64
CA LEU A 263 -9.48 -11.20 -4.87
C LEU A 263 -10.48 -11.11 -6.01
N THR A 264 -10.00 -10.72 -7.19
CA THR A 264 -10.84 -10.58 -8.39
C THR A 264 -10.30 -11.40 -9.55
N ASP A 265 -11.20 -12.01 -10.32
CA ASP A 265 -10.92 -12.63 -11.61
C ASP A 265 -11.24 -11.70 -12.80
N LYS A 266 -11.62 -10.44 -12.51
CA LYS A 266 -11.97 -9.41 -13.49
C LYS A 266 -10.87 -8.31 -13.49
N PRO A 267 -10.68 -7.60 -14.61
CA PRO A 267 -9.84 -6.40 -14.63
C PRO A 267 -10.38 -5.32 -13.67
N SER A 268 -9.48 -4.60 -12.98
CA SER A 268 -9.88 -3.44 -12.18
C SER A 268 -10.43 -2.32 -13.06
N VAL A 269 -11.43 -1.61 -12.57
CA VAL A 269 -12.06 -0.49 -13.30
C VAL A 269 -11.22 0.78 -13.20
N SER A 270 -10.50 0.97 -12.10
CA SER A 270 -9.54 2.07 -11.95
C SER A 270 -8.27 1.87 -12.79
N GLY A 271 -7.97 0.64 -13.20
CA GLY A 271 -6.72 0.24 -13.84
C GLY A 271 -5.58 -0.02 -12.85
N ALA A 272 -5.85 0.00 -11.54
CA ALA A 272 -4.88 -0.24 -10.49
C ALA A 272 -5.35 -1.39 -9.57
N MET A 273 -4.39 -2.05 -8.94
CA MET A 273 -4.59 -3.05 -7.91
C MET A 273 -3.57 -2.78 -6.79
N GLY A 274 -3.90 -3.14 -5.55
CA GLY A 274 -3.03 -2.89 -4.40
C GLY A 274 -3.79 -2.98 -3.10
N ALA A 275 -3.33 -2.23 -2.10
CA ALA A 275 -3.98 -2.16 -0.80
C ALA A 275 -4.10 -0.71 -0.31
N LEU A 276 -4.79 -0.55 0.81
CA LEU A 276 -4.94 0.72 1.50
C LEU A 276 -4.83 0.47 3.00
N GLU A 277 -3.95 1.24 3.63
CA GLU A 277 -3.73 1.22 5.06
C GLU A 277 -4.91 1.83 5.83
N HIS A 278 -5.15 1.30 7.02
CA HIS A 278 -6.12 1.79 7.98
C HIS A 278 -5.59 1.59 9.41
N TRP A 279 -6.24 2.19 10.41
CA TRP A 279 -5.76 2.22 11.79
C TRP A 279 -5.29 0.87 12.36
N ASN A 280 -6.09 -0.16 12.24
CA ASN A 280 -5.77 -1.52 12.69
C ASN A 280 -6.13 -2.56 11.63
N CYS A 281 -6.14 -2.18 10.38
CA CYS A 281 -6.36 -3.09 9.26
C CYS A 281 -5.75 -2.53 7.97
N SER A 282 -5.71 -3.39 6.97
CA SER A 282 -5.48 -3.00 5.58
C SER A 282 -6.47 -3.73 4.69
N PHE A 283 -6.92 -3.04 3.65
CA PHE A 283 -7.84 -3.59 2.67
C PHE A 283 -7.13 -3.79 1.34
N TYR A 284 -7.25 -5.00 0.77
CA TYR A 284 -6.56 -5.42 -0.44
C TYR A 284 -7.55 -5.69 -1.56
N PHE A 285 -7.22 -5.20 -2.76
CA PHE A 285 -7.88 -5.57 -4.00
C PHE A 285 -6.81 -6.08 -4.97
N LEU A 286 -6.77 -7.40 -5.21
CA LEU A 286 -5.70 -8.07 -5.95
C LEU A 286 -6.27 -9.09 -6.95
N PRO A 287 -5.49 -9.49 -7.98
CA PRO A 287 -5.94 -10.51 -8.92
C PRO A 287 -6.02 -11.88 -8.23
N GLU A 288 -7.04 -12.67 -8.58
CA GLU A 288 -7.12 -14.05 -8.13
C GLU A 288 -6.24 -14.94 -8.98
N GLU A 289 -5.03 -15.16 -8.55
CA GLU A 289 -4.01 -15.98 -9.21
C GLU A 289 -3.73 -17.28 -8.44
N SER A 290 -2.90 -18.17 -9.01
CA SER A 290 -2.45 -19.37 -8.28
C SER A 290 -1.65 -18.98 -7.03
N PRO A 291 -1.69 -19.79 -5.95
CA PRO A 291 -0.98 -19.47 -4.71
C PRO A 291 0.50 -19.15 -4.90
N SER A 292 1.18 -19.85 -5.84
CA SER A 292 2.61 -19.62 -6.12
C SER A 292 2.90 -18.25 -6.72
N VAL A 293 1.93 -17.62 -7.36
CA VAL A 293 2.06 -16.28 -7.98
C VAL A 293 1.65 -15.20 -6.99
N ILE A 294 0.49 -15.34 -6.34
CA ILE A 294 -0.09 -14.23 -5.58
C ILE A 294 0.40 -14.15 -4.12
N LEU A 295 0.78 -15.25 -3.48
CA LEU A 295 1.26 -15.20 -2.08
C LEU A 295 2.54 -14.37 -1.90
N PRO A 296 3.54 -14.40 -2.81
CA PRO A 296 4.66 -13.46 -2.74
C PRO A 296 4.24 -11.99 -2.85
N VAL A 297 3.28 -11.67 -3.71
CA VAL A 297 2.73 -10.31 -3.87
C VAL A 297 2.00 -9.87 -2.59
N ILE A 298 1.16 -10.74 -2.01
CA ILE A 298 0.50 -10.47 -0.72
C ILE A 298 1.54 -10.26 0.38
N GLN A 299 2.63 -11.04 0.39
CA GLN A 299 3.72 -10.87 1.36
C GLN A 299 4.35 -9.48 1.29
N GLU A 300 4.68 -9.03 0.09
CA GLU A 300 5.33 -7.73 -0.13
C GLU A 300 4.41 -6.57 0.25
N ILE A 301 3.17 -6.58 -0.24
CA ILE A 301 2.19 -5.54 0.06
C ILE A 301 1.85 -5.55 1.56
N ALA A 302 1.63 -6.71 2.18
CA ALA A 302 1.33 -6.79 3.61
C ALA A 302 2.49 -6.29 4.48
N ALA A 303 3.74 -6.51 4.05
CA ALA A 303 4.90 -5.96 4.73
C ALA A 303 4.92 -4.42 4.69
N HIS A 304 4.47 -3.81 3.61
CA HIS A 304 4.31 -2.37 3.47
C HIS A 304 3.15 -1.86 4.35
N GLU A 305 1.94 -2.37 4.11
CA GLU A 305 0.72 -1.90 4.77
C GLU A 305 0.78 -1.98 6.31
N PHE A 306 1.36 -3.05 6.84
CA PHE A 306 1.48 -3.18 8.28
C PHE A 306 2.43 -2.14 8.90
N PHE A 307 3.50 -1.72 8.21
CA PHE A 307 4.39 -0.70 8.75
C PHE A 307 3.76 0.70 8.83
N HIS A 308 2.66 0.95 8.13
CA HIS A 308 1.89 2.18 8.32
C HIS A 308 1.38 2.39 9.75
N ILE A 309 1.32 1.35 10.56
CA ILE A 309 1.03 1.46 12.00
C ILE A 309 2.06 2.33 12.75
N ILE A 310 3.28 2.47 12.20
CA ILE A 310 4.32 3.35 12.74
C ILE A 310 4.15 4.75 12.18
N THR A 311 3.95 4.88 10.86
CA THR A 311 3.81 6.16 10.16
C THR A 311 2.95 5.97 8.90
N PRO A 312 1.89 6.77 8.66
CA PRO A 312 1.47 7.96 9.41
C PRO A 312 0.52 7.70 10.60
N LEU A 313 0.14 6.45 10.88
CA LEU A 313 -0.90 6.15 11.87
C LEU A 313 -0.46 6.46 13.32
N SER A 314 0.83 6.41 13.61
CA SER A 314 1.39 6.83 14.90
C SER A 314 2.16 8.15 14.76
N ILE A 315 3.25 8.16 14.00
CA ILE A 315 4.08 9.36 13.78
C ILE A 315 3.51 10.15 12.60
N HIS A 316 2.89 11.28 12.85
CA HIS A 316 2.27 12.10 11.81
C HIS A 316 2.32 13.60 12.11
N SER A 317 2.10 14.41 11.07
CA SER A 317 2.04 15.87 11.17
C SER A 317 0.67 16.37 11.64
N GLU A 318 0.62 17.68 11.98
CA GLU A 318 -0.66 18.36 12.33
C GLU A 318 -1.66 18.29 11.18
N GLU A 319 -1.21 18.28 9.92
CA GLU A 319 -2.04 18.20 8.73
C GLU A 319 -2.77 16.84 8.62
N ILE A 320 -2.09 15.75 8.99
CA ILE A 320 -2.69 14.42 9.03
C ILE A 320 -3.58 14.24 10.26
N ALA A 321 -3.15 14.74 11.44
CA ALA A 321 -3.93 14.66 12.68
C ALA A 321 -5.27 15.38 12.58
N ASN A 322 -5.34 16.46 11.82
CA ASN A 322 -6.54 17.29 11.62
C ASN A 322 -6.98 17.23 10.14
N PHE A 323 -7.07 16.02 9.61
CA PHE A 323 -7.38 15.81 8.20
C PHE A 323 -8.74 16.42 7.85
N ASP A 324 -8.73 17.32 6.85
CA ASP A 324 -9.95 17.90 6.30
C ASP A 324 -10.40 17.04 5.09
N TYR A 325 -11.52 16.36 5.24
CA TYR A 325 -12.06 15.48 4.19
C TYR A 325 -12.58 16.22 2.96
N MET A 326 -12.71 17.55 3.04
CA MET A 326 -13.20 18.39 1.93
C MET A 326 -12.05 19.10 1.23
N GLU A 327 -11.11 19.70 1.97
CA GLU A 327 -9.99 20.50 1.46
C GLU A 327 -8.71 20.19 2.25
N PRO A 328 -8.10 18.99 2.08
CA PRO A 328 -6.96 18.58 2.87
C PRO A 328 -5.72 19.41 2.58
N LYS A 329 -4.95 19.66 3.63
CA LYS A 329 -3.58 20.13 3.51
C LYS A 329 -2.65 18.94 3.55
N MET A 330 -1.84 18.78 2.50
CA MET A 330 -0.87 17.70 2.44
C MET A 330 0.38 18.04 3.26
N SER A 331 0.85 17.06 4.03
CA SER A 331 2.16 17.12 4.68
C SER A 331 3.27 17.08 3.64
N LYS A 332 4.44 17.67 3.95
CA LYS A 332 5.62 17.58 3.09
C LYS A 332 6.51 16.36 3.35
N HIS A 333 5.98 15.36 4.06
CA HIS A 333 6.77 14.25 4.55
C HIS A 333 6.34 12.86 4.04
N LEU A 334 5.86 12.76 2.76
CA LEU A 334 5.59 11.46 2.14
C LEU A 334 6.84 10.57 2.06
N TRP A 335 8.05 11.15 2.04
CA TRP A 335 9.28 10.39 2.15
C TRP A 335 9.36 9.57 3.47
N LEU A 336 8.71 10.07 4.54
CA LEU A 336 8.61 9.38 5.82
C LEU A 336 7.45 8.38 5.82
N TYR A 337 6.26 8.83 5.37
CA TYR A 337 5.03 8.03 5.46
C TYR A 337 5.04 6.83 4.51
N GLU A 338 5.45 7.04 3.27
CA GLU A 338 5.51 6.01 2.24
C GLU A 338 6.95 5.46 2.05
N GLY A 339 7.91 6.38 1.97
CA GLY A 339 9.28 6.00 1.64
C GLY A 339 9.97 5.18 2.71
N VAL A 340 9.92 5.59 3.97
CA VAL A 340 10.51 4.81 5.09
C VAL A 340 9.72 3.52 5.32
N THR A 341 8.40 3.54 5.17
CA THR A 341 7.54 2.35 5.24
C THR A 341 7.96 1.32 4.19
N GLU A 342 8.13 1.73 2.95
CA GLU A 342 8.57 0.87 1.84
C GLU A 342 9.98 0.32 2.04
N TYR A 343 10.90 1.16 2.52
CA TYR A 343 12.25 0.73 2.89
C TYR A 343 12.24 -0.31 4.00
N PHE A 344 11.45 -0.10 5.05
CA PHE A 344 11.35 -1.04 6.17
C PHE A 344 10.68 -2.35 5.77
N ALA A 345 9.70 -2.31 4.88
CA ALA A 345 9.05 -3.50 4.35
C ALA A 345 10.08 -4.46 3.74
N GLY A 346 10.87 -4.01 2.78
CA GLY A 346 11.90 -4.82 2.15
C GLY A 346 13.03 -5.23 3.11
N LEU A 347 13.49 -4.28 3.96
CA LEU A 347 14.57 -4.55 4.91
C LEU A 347 14.20 -5.60 5.96
N ALA A 348 12.98 -5.57 6.49
CA ALA A 348 12.51 -6.56 7.45
C ALA A 348 12.46 -7.97 6.84
N LEU A 349 12.04 -8.09 5.58
CA LEU A 349 11.98 -9.37 4.88
C LEU A 349 13.39 -9.97 4.65
N VAL A 350 14.35 -9.18 4.16
CA VAL A 350 15.72 -9.68 3.91
C VAL A 350 16.49 -9.98 5.20
N GLN A 351 16.33 -9.17 6.24
CA GLN A 351 16.96 -9.41 7.55
C GLN A 351 16.47 -10.71 8.20
N ASN A 352 15.25 -11.14 7.90
CA ASN A 352 14.66 -12.37 8.44
C ASN A 352 14.64 -13.53 7.42
N ASN A 353 15.37 -13.41 6.31
CA ASN A 353 15.53 -14.43 5.26
C ASN A 353 14.20 -14.89 4.62
N LEU A 354 13.19 -14.02 4.56
CA LEU A 354 11.96 -14.25 3.78
C LEU A 354 12.16 -13.93 2.29
N ILE A 355 13.13 -13.08 1.97
CA ILE A 355 13.71 -12.90 0.65
C ILE A 355 15.24 -12.99 0.77
N ASP A 356 15.92 -13.36 -0.29
CA ASP A 356 17.38 -13.36 -0.30
C ASP A 356 17.94 -11.96 -0.59
N GLU A 357 19.24 -11.84 -0.44
CA GLU A 357 19.96 -10.59 -0.58
C GLU A 357 19.98 -10.09 -2.04
N GLU A 358 20.07 -11.00 -3.00
CA GLU A 358 20.05 -10.68 -4.43
C GLU A 358 18.70 -10.08 -4.82
N THR A 359 17.61 -10.75 -4.45
CA THR A 359 16.24 -10.24 -4.63
C THR A 359 16.05 -8.86 -4.03
N TYR A 360 16.58 -8.62 -2.82
CA TYR A 360 16.47 -7.30 -2.17
C TYR A 360 17.27 -6.21 -2.90
N LEU A 361 18.50 -6.50 -3.33
CA LEU A 361 19.31 -5.55 -4.09
C LEU A 361 18.72 -5.25 -5.48
N ASP A 362 18.16 -6.26 -6.13
CA ASP A 362 17.44 -6.08 -7.40
C ASP A 362 16.18 -5.23 -7.24
N ALA A 363 15.45 -5.40 -6.14
CA ALA A 363 14.31 -4.53 -5.82
C ALA A 363 14.75 -3.07 -5.63
N LEU A 364 15.85 -2.81 -4.90
CA LEU A 364 16.40 -1.46 -4.74
C LEU A 364 16.86 -0.86 -6.08
N ARG A 365 17.50 -1.67 -6.92
CA ARG A 365 17.90 -1.27 -8.28
C ARG A 365 16.67 -0.92 -9.13
N GLY A 366 15.64 -1.76 -9.11
CA GLY A 366 14.38 -1.50 -9.81
C GLY A 366 13.74 -0.17 -9.39
N LYS A 367 13.78 0.16 -8.10
CA LYS A 367 13.28 1.44 -7.58
C LYS A 367 14.08 2.64 -8.13
N ILE A 368 15.40 2.55 -8.21
CA ILE A 368 16.24 3.61 -8.77
C ILE A 368 15.95 3.80 -10.26
N ILE A 369 15.89 2.71 -11.03
CA ILE A 369 15.56 2.75 -12.46
C ILE A 369 14.19 3.44 -12.65
N THR A 370 13.18 3.05 -11.89
CA THR A 370 11.84 3.63 -11.99
C THR A 370 11.82 5.11 -11.58
N ALA A 371 12.49 5.47 -10.48
CA ALA A 371 12.60 6.86 -10.03
C ALA A 371 13.22 7.79 -11.10
N LYS A 372 14.24 7.30 -11.81
CA LYS A 372 14.96 8.09 -12.82
C LYS A 372 14.32 8.06 -14.21
N SER A 373 13.68 6.96 -14.60
CA SER A 373 13.11 6.80 -15.95
C SER A 373 11.67 7.27 -16.06
N THR A 374 10.91 7.23 -14.97
CA THR A 374 9.47 7.51 -14.97
C THR A 374 9.15 8.85 -14.32
N TYR A 375 9.94 9.29 -13.34
CA TYR A 375 9.68 10.46 -12.52
C TYR A 375 10.80 11.50 -12.63
N GLN A 376 10.55 12.70 -12.08
CA GLN A 376 11.52 13.78 -12.00
C GLN A 376 12.46 13.56 -10.80
N ASP A 377 13.67 13.04 -11.05
CA ASP A 377 14.62 12.67 -9.98
C ASP A 377 15.14 13.88 -9.16
N ASP A 378 15.17 15.08 -9.73
CA ASP A 378 15.59 16.31 -9.06
C ASP A 378 14.45 17.13 -8.42
N LEU A 379 13.19 16.68 -8.53
CA LEU A 379 12.05 17.32 -7.88
C LEU A 379 12.24 17.27 -6.36
N PRO A 380 12.18 18.42 -5.62
CA PRO A 380 12.19 18.41 -4.17
C PRO A 380 11.06 17.55 -3.62
N PHE A 381 11.41 16.58 -2.79
CA PHE A 381 10.44 15.60 -2.31
C PHE A 381 9.37 16.23 -1.41
N THR A 382 9.73 17.29 -0.69
CA THR A 382 8.79 18.08 0.11
C THR A 382 7.76 18.82 -0.75
N GLU A 383 8.15 19.30 -1.94
CA GLU A 383 7.21 19.93 -2.89
C GLU A 383 6.32 18.89 -3.57
N LEU A 384 6.88 17.73 -3.97
CA LEU A 384 6.09 16.59 -4.44
C LEU A 384 5.00 16.24 -3.42
N SER A 385 5.40 16.05 -2.16
CA SER A 385 4.48 15.69 -1.08
C SER A 385 3.34 16.68 -0.89
N LYS A 386 3.64 17.98 -0.87
CA LYS A 386 2.64 19.05 -0.67
C LYS A 386 1.65 19.19 -1.83
N LYS A 387 2.07 18.84 -3.05
CA LYS A 387 1.33 19.09 -4.27
C LYS A 387 0.92 17.81 -5.02
N CYS A 388 0.97 16.66 -4.35
CA CYS A 388 0.63 15.37 -4.96
C CYS A 388 -0.84 15.26 -5.38
N LEU A 389 -1.73 16.09 -4.84
CA LEU A 389 -3.15 16.12 -5.23
C LEU A 389 -3.41 16.89 -6.53
N ASP A 390 -2.48 17.75 -6.98
CA ASP A 390 -2.65 18.63 -8.12
C ASP A 390 -1.44 18.66 -9.07
N GLU A 391 -0.51 19.60 -8.88
CA GLU A 391 0.62 19.88 -9.78
C GLU A 391 1.51 18.67 -10.02
N TYR A 392 1.74 17.85 -8.98
CA TYR A 392 2.65 16.70 -9.01
C TYR A 392 1.94 15.35 -8.83
N GLY A 393 0.65 15.27 -9.15
CA GLY A 393 -0.10 14.00 -9.08
C GLY A 393 0.50 12.87 -9.93
N SER A 394 1.09 13.20 -11.10
CA SER A 394 1.81 12.22 -11.93
C SER A 394 3.13 11.72 -11.32
N GLU A 395 3.70 12.48 -10.38
CA GLU A 395 4.95 12.16 -9.70
C GLU A 395 4.72 11.35 -8.40
N TYR A 396 3.45 11.15 -8.00
CA TYR A 396 3.12 10.50 -6.72
C TYR A 396 3.81 9.15 -6.54
N GLY A 397 3.82 8.28 -7.55
CA GLY A 397 4.45 6.97 -7.42
C GLY A 397 5.94 6.98 -7.05
N ASN A 398 6.62 8.14 -7.16
CA ASN A 398 8.01 8.28 -6.71
C ASN A 398 8.16 8.25 -5.18
N VAL A 399 7.05 8.36 -4.42
CA VAL A 399 7.09 8.24 -2.95
C VAL A 399 7.54 6.85 -2.51
N TYR A 400 7.17 5.81 -3.29
CA TYR A 400 7.60 4.43 -3.07
C TYR A 400 8.99 4.14 -3.63
N GLN A 401 9.38 4.80 -4.73
CA GLN A 401 10.63 4.53 -5.43
C GLN A 401 11.78 5.29 -4.76
N LYS A 402 11.91 6.58 -5.03
CA LYS A 402 12.94 7.43 -4.42
C LYS A 402 12.79 7.54 -2.90
N GLY A 403 11.55 7.50 -2.39
CA GLY A 403 11.29 7.53 -0.95
C GLY A 403 11.97 6.39 -0.19
N ALA A 404 11.93 5.17 -0.70
CA ALA A 404 12.63 4.02 -0.09
C ALA A 404 14.16 4.22 -0.10
N ILE A 405 14.70 4.78 -1.18
CA ILE A 405 16.15 5.06 -1.29
C ILE A 405 16.56 6.20 -0.34
N ILE A 406 15.69 7.17 -0.06
CA ILE A 406 15.90 8.17 0.99
C ILE A 406 15.98 7.48 2.35
N GLY A 407 15.07 6.56 2.64
CA GLY A 407 15.10 5.75 3.87
C GLY A 407 16.40 4.97 4.02
N LEU A 408 16.84 4.28 2.97
CA LEU A 408 18.14 3.59 2.93
C LEU A 408 19.30 4.52 3.25
N ALA A 409 19.39 5.69 2.59
CA ALA A 409 20.49 6.60 2.79
C ALA A 409 20.53 7.14 4.23
N LEU A 410 19.38 7.49 4.80
CA LEU A 410 19.29 7.93 6.21
C LEU A 410 19.75 6.83 7.16
N ASP A 411 19.36 5.58 6.91
CA ASP A 411 19.77 4.43 7.72
C ASP A 411 21.30 4.25 7.69
N LEU A 412 21.91 4.29 6.50
CA LEU A 412 23.35 4.17 6.34
C LEU A 412 24.12 5.36 6.97
N ILE A 413 23.60 6.58 6.88
CA ILE A 413 24.21 7.75 7.55
C ILE A 413 24.19 7.56 9.07
N LEU A 414 23.07 7.09 9.63
CA LEU A 414 22.94 6.85 11.07
C LEU A 414 23.85 5.70 11.53
N LEU A 415 23.88 4.57 10.81
CA LEU A 415 24.76 3.44 11.11
C LEU A 415 26.24 3.82 11.07
N GLU A 416 26.68 4.58 10.06
CA GLU A 416 28.06 5.05 9.90
C GLU A 416 28.47 5.94 11.09
N ASN A 417 27.69 7.00 11.37
CA ASN A 417 28.03 7.97 12.40
C ASN A 417 27.93 7.41 13.83
N SER A 418 27.02 6.46 14.06
CA SER A 418 26.87 5.78 15.35
C SER A 418 27.82 4.59 15.54
N LYS A 419 28.57 4.19 14.50
CA LYS A 419 29.37 2.96 14.47
C LYS A 419 28.49 1.72 14.72
N GLY A 420 27.35 1.64 14.03
CA GLY A 420 26.40 0.54 14.07
C GLY A 420 25.52 0.48 15.32
N LYS A 421 25.51 1.51 16.17
CA LYS A 421 24.76 1.50 17.44
C LYS A 421 23.36 2.10 17.33
N TYR A 422 23.10 2.87 16.29
CA TYR A 422 21.85 3.59 16.08
C TYR A 422 21.52 3.60 14.59
N ASN A 423 20.29 3.32 14.23
CA ASN A 423 19.83 3.22 12.86
C ASN A 423 18.47 3.91 12.67
N LEU A 424 17.92 3.90 11.46
CA LEU A 424 16.66 4.55 11.15
C LEU A 424 15.48 3.97 11.94
N ARG A 425 15.47 2.66 12.20
CA ARG A 425 14.46 2.02 13.05
C ARG A 425 14.49 2.59 14.48
N ASP A 426 15.68 2.82 15.03
CA ASP A 426 15.82 3.39 16.37
C ASP A 426 15.27 4.82 16.41
N LEU A 427 15.55 5.63 15.38
CA LEU A 427 14.98 6.97 15.22
C LEU A 427 13.44 6.90 15.17
N MET A 428 12.86 5.99 14.39
CA MET A 428 11.40 5.86 14.30
C MET A 428 10.77 5.47 15.64
N LEU A 429 11.42 4.57 16.40
CA LEU A 429 10.96 4.19 17.74
C LEU A 429 11.04 5.38 18.73
N GLU A 430 12.07 6.22 18.66
CA GLU A 430 12.18 7.44 19.47
C GLU A 430 11.14 8.49 19.06
N LEU A 431 10.93 8.69 17.76
CA LEU A 431 9.88 9.56 17.25
C LEU A 431 8.49 9.10 17.74
N SER A 432 8.20 7.79 17.71
CA SER A 432 6.92 7.24 18.20
C SER A 432 6.72 7.44 19.71
N THR A 433 7.79 7.55 20.49
CA THR A 433 7.72 7.88 21.91
C THR A 433 7.42 9.38 22.13
N THR A 434 7.89 10.24 21.23
CA THR A 434 7.72 11.69 21.32
C THR A 434 6.39 12.14 20.72
N TYR A 435 6.07 11.56 19.57
CA TYR A 435 4.86 11.82 18.79
C TYR A 435 3.98 10.60 18.81
N GLY A 436 3.12 10.17 19.07
CA GLY A 436 2.28 8.98 19.02
C GLY A 436 0.97 9.33 18.33
N SER A 437 0.04 8.41 18.35
CA SER A 437 -1.27 8.59 17.71
C SER A 437 -2.10 9.77 18.26
N ASP A 438 -1.74 10.31 19.42
CA ASP A 438 -2.39 11.42 20.11
C ASP A 438 -1.60 12.73 20.10
N ARG A 439 -0.44 12.73 19.46
CA ARG A 439 0.46 13.89 19.42
C ARG A 439 1.18 14.00 18.08
N SER A 440 0.75 14.92 17.24
CA SER A 440 1.37 15.26 15.97
C SER A 440 2.61 16.16 16.11
N PHE A 441 3.48 16.12 15.11
CA PHE A 441 4.55 17.09 14.95
C PHE A 441 4.10 18.25 14.04
N LYS A 442 4.82 19.38 14.14
CA LYS A 442 4.67 20.48 13.17
C LYS A 442 5.47 20.18 11.92
N ASP A 443 4.83 20.24 10.78
CA ASP A 443 5.39 19.90 9.47
C ASP A 443 6.74 20.59 9.20
N ASP A 444 6.84 21.89 9.46
CA ASP A 444 8.07 22.68 9.28
C ASP A 444 9.19 22.40 10.30
N GLN A 445 8.95 21.60 11.31
CA GLN A 445 9.91 21.37 12.40
C GLN A 445 10.53 19.97 12.39
N LEU A 446 10.04 19.04 11.60
CA LEU A 446 10.47 17.65 11.67
C LEU A 446 11.98 17.48 11.48
N PHE A 447 12.61 18.16 10.52
CA PHE A 447 14.05 18.07 10.30
C PHE A 447 14.87 18.54 11.51
N ASN A 448 14.42 19.59 12.20
CA ASN A 448 15.06 20.06 13.44
C ASN A 448 14.85 19.07 14.59
N VAL A 449 13.70 18.44 14.65
CA VAL A 449 13.41 17.39 15.65
C VAL A 449 14.31 16.19 15.44
N ILE A 450 14.43 15.71 14.19
CA ILE A 450 15.32 14.60 13.84
C ILE A 450 16.78 14.93 14.18
N ASP A 451 17.26 16.13 13.83
CA ASP A 451 18.60 16.61 14.18
C ASP A 451 18.83 16.60 15.70
N SER A 452 17.86 17.08 16.46
CA SER A 452 17.93 17.11 17.93
C SER A 452 17.92 15.71 18.55
N ILE A 453 17.15 14.76 18.01
CA ILE A 453 17.07 13.40 18.52
C ILE A 453 18.36 12.63 18.20
N THR A 454 18.79 12.68 16.94
CA THR A 454 19.92 11.89 16.47
C THR A 454 21.27 12.45 16.94
N GLY A 455 21.38 13.78 17.08
CA GLY A 455 22.66 14.45 17.32
C GLY A 455 23.68 14.22 16.20
N VAL A 456 23.23 13.84 14.99
CA VAL A 456 24.03 13.57 13.79
C VAL A 456 23.75 14.66 12.75
N PRO A 457 24.58 15.71 12.66
CA PRO A 457 24.34 16.84 11.75
C PRO A 457 24.23 16.43 10.27
N GLU A 458 24.89 15.35 9.87
CA GLU A 458 24.87 14.81 8.50
C GLU A 458 23.46 14.42 8.07
N VAL A 459 22.61 13.98 8.99
CA VAL A 459 21.20 13.62 8.72
C VAL A 459 20.41 14.86 8.28
N LYS A 460 20.53 15.96 9.04
CA LYS A 460 19.85 17.22 8.68
C LYS A 460 20.37 17.80 7.37
N VAL A 461 21.69 17.80 7.17
CA VAL A 461 22.30 18.24 5.90
C VAL A 461 21.79 17.40 4.72
N PHE A 462 21.66 16.09 4.90
CA PHE A 462 21.12 15.21 3.87
C PHE A 462 19.64 15.55 3.55
N LEU A 463 18.80 15.70 4.58
CA LEU A 463 17.38 16.05 4.41
C LEU A 463 17.20 17.41 3.72
N GLU A 464 17.91 18.44 4.16
CA GLU A 464 17.83 19.78 3.55
C GLU A 464 18.34 19.79 2.10
N LYS A 465 19.36 18.97 1.80
CA LYS A 465 20.00 18.99 0.47
C LYS A 465 19.29 18.08 -0.53
N PHE A 466 18.85 16.89 -0.15
CA PHE A 466 18.38 15.87 -1.09
C PHE A 466 16.89 15.53 -0.97
N VAL A 467 16.22 16.04 0.08
CA VAL A 467 14.78 15.88 0.25
C VAL A 467 14.04 17.21 0.03
N ASP A 468 14.59 18.32 0.53
CA ASP A 468 13.94 19.64 0.47
C ASP A 468 14.44 20.54 -0.67
N ALA A 469 15.55 20.22 -1.32
CA ALA A 469 16.13 21.01 -2.41
C ALA A 469 16.27 20.21 -3.71
N PRO A 470 16.27 20.89 -4.88
CA PRO A 470 16.32 20.24 -6.19
C PRO A 470 17.74 19.76 -6.54
N ASN A 471 18.16 18.68 -5.90
CA ASN A 471 19.47 18.08 -6.13
C ASN A 471 19.32 16.62 -6.54
N THR A 472 20.16 16.17 -7.48
CA THR A 472 20.29 14.77 -7.83
C THR A 472 20.73 13.96 -6.61
N PHE A 473 20.07 12.84 -6.39
CA PHE A 473 20.34 11.96 -5.25
C PHE A 473 21.76 11.34 -5.34
N PRO A 474 22.51 11.23 -4.23
CA PRO A 474 23.88 10.76 -4.21
C PRO A 474 23.94 9.21 -4.20
N TYR A 475 23.52 8.57 -5.29
CA TYR A 475 23.47 7.11 -5.40
C TYR A 475 24.83 6.46 -5.17
N THR A 476 25.88 6.92 -5.87
CA THR A 476 27.24 6.38 -5.76
C THR A 476 27.75 6.43 -4.32
N GLU A 477 27.73 7.59 -3.70
CA GLU A 477 28.21 7.79 -2.34
C GLU A 477 27.41 6.99 -1.31
N THR A 478 26.14 6.76 -1.58
CA THR A 478 25.27 5.97 -0.68
C THR A 478 25.66 4.50 -0.71
N PHE A 479 25.79 3.90 -1.87
CA PHE A 479 26.09 2.46 -2.01
C PHE A 479 27.56 2.12 -1.74
N GLU A 480 28.50 3.01 -2.04
CA GLU A 480 29.91 2.85 -1.69
C GLU A 480 30.14 2.65 -0.18
N LYS A 481 29.30 3.25 0.69
CA LYS A 481 29.39 3.05 2.15
C LYS A 481 29.31 1.59 2.58
N VAL A 482 28.62 0.78 1.81
CA VAL A 482 28.41 -0.66 2.07
C VAL A 482 29.15 -1.58 1.10
N GLY A 483 30.12 -1.07 0.35
CA GLY A 483 30.92 -1.86 -0.58
C GLY A 483 30.14 -2.35 -1.80
N ILE A 484 29.18 -1.55 -2.23
CA ILE A 484 28.46 -1.77 -3.50
C ILE A 484 28.87 -0.64 -4.46
N THR A 485 29.48 -1.00 -5.57
CA THR A 485 29.75 -0.08 -6.67
C THR A 485 28.47 0.13 -7.46
N TYR A 486 28.08 1.38 -7.63
CA TYR A 486 26.95 1.79 -8.45
C TYR A 486 27.41 2.41 -9.75
N ASN A 487 27.02 1.80 -10.88
CA ASN A 487 27.29 2.32 -12.22
C ASN A 487 25.99 2.86 -12.84
N PRO A 488 25.87 4.17 -13.09
CA PRO A 488 24.68 4.77 -13.66
C PRO A 488 24.39 4.34 -15.09
N GLU A 489 25.42 3.98 -15.88
CA GLU A 489 25.31 3.44 -17.23
C GLU A 489 26.49 2.52 -17.50
N GLU A 490 26.21 1.35 -18.03
CA GLU A 490 27.21 0.40 -18.50
C GLU A 490 26.89 -0.04 -19.92
N ILE A 491 27.93 -0.22 -20.74
CA ILE A 491 27.79 -0.72 -22.10
C ILE A 491 28.28 -2.16 -22.13
N ASN A 492 27.35 -3.09 -22.22
CA ASN A 492 27.64 -4.49 -22.38
C ASN A 492 27.78 -4.84 -23.88
N THR A 493 28.78 -5.61 -24.22
CA THR A 493 28.96 -6.08 -25.58
C THR A 493 28.74 -7.58 -25.65
N PHE A 494 27.92 -8.02 -26.57
CA PHE A 494 27.61 -9.43 -26.76
C PHE A 494 27.48 -9.80 -28.23
N ALA A 495 27.67 -11.08 -28.57
CA ALA A 495 27.45 -11.56 -29.92
C ALA A 495 25.99 -11.93 -30.14
N THR A 496 25.40 -11.46 -31.24
CA THR A 496 24.08 -11.97 -31.61
C THR A 496 24.17 -13.38 -32.18
N PHE A 497 23.18 -14.21 -31.85
CA PHE A 497 22.99 -15.52 -32.46
C PHE A 497 22.03 -15.48 -33.66
N GLY A 498 21.46 -14.31 -34.01
CA GLY A 498 20.64 -14.11 -35.19
C GLY A 498 19.17 -13.79 -34.96
N ASN A 499 18.75 -13.67 -33.74
CA ASN A 499 17.36 -13.45 -33.34
C ASN A 499 16.38 -14.42 -34.03
N ILE A 500 16.60 -15.71 -33.79
CA ILE A 500 15.85 -16.84 -34.36
C ILE A 500 15.14 -17.60 -33.26
N GLY A 501 13.95 -18.14 -33.54
CA GLY A 501 13.30 -19.12 -32.70
C GLY A 501 13.97 -20.49 -32.83
N ILE A 502 14.30 -21.14 -31.72
CA ILE A 502 14.74 -22.52 -31.67
C ILE A 502 13.83 -23.37 -30.84
N SER A 503 13.59 -24.60 -31.25
CA SER A 503 12.73 -25.56 -30.58
C SER A 503 13.32 -26.97 -30.67
N ILE A 504 12.63 -27.95 -30.11
CA ILE A 504 13.02 -29.34 -30.08
C ILE A 504 11.96 -30.14 -30.85
N ASN A 505 12.41 -31.03 -31.74
CA ASN A 505 11.53 -31.91 -32.52
C ASN A 505 11.23 -33.23 -31.76
N ASP A 506 10.36 -34.06 -32.32
CA ASP A 506 9.97 -35.36 -31.75
C ASP A 506 11.14 -36.37 -31.65
N GLU A 507 12.29 -36.09 -32.27
CA GLU A 507 13.52 -36.90 -32.25
C GLU A 507 14.57 -36.35 -31.27
N ASP A 508 14.15 -35.43 -30.37
CA ASP A 508 15.02 -34.73 -29.40
C ASP A 508 16.15 -33.92 -30.06
N GLU A 509 15.96 -33.45 -31.31
CA GLU A 509 16.94 -32.63 -32.01
C GLU A 509 16.54 -31.15 -31.96
N ILE A 510 17.54 -30.29 -31.76
CA ILE A 510 17.35 -28.84 -31.70
C ILE A 510 17.29 -28.30 -33.14
N PHE A 511 16.26 -27.55 -33.45
CA PHE A 511 16.06 -26.98 -34.77
C PHE A 511 15.62 -25.52 -34.75
N VAL A 512 15.86 -24.83 -35.87
CA VAL A 512 15.35 -23.47 -36.09
C VAL A 512 13.88 -23.53 -36.39
N GLU A 513 13.07 -23.07 -35.46
CA GLU A 513 11.59 -23.06 -35.55
C GLU A 513 11.11 -21.87 -36.38
N ASP A 514 11.69 -20.68 -36.11
CA ASP A 514 11.24 -19.43 -36.67
C ASP A 514 12.42 -18.50 -37.04
N VAL A 515 12.23 -17.78 -38.13
CA VAL A 515 13.19 -16.81 -38.70
C VAL A 515 12.53 -15.45 -39.03
N VAL A 516 11.31 -15.19 -38.52
CA VAL A 516 10.52 -14.00 -38.85
C VAL A 516 11.24 -12.73 -38.39
N ASP A 517 11.71 -12.72 -37.15
CA ASP A 517 12.38 -11.56 -36.54
C ASP A 517 13.90 -11.59 -36.67
N MET A 518 14.42 -12.38 -37.63
CA MET A 518 15.85 -12.57 -37.83
C MET A 518 16.60 -11.27 -38.08
N ASP A 519 17.61 -11.01 -37.26
CA ASP A 519 18.49 -9.85 -37.39
C ASP A 519 19.41 -9.89 -38.61
N GLU A 520 20.29 -8.89 -38.75
CA GLU A 520 21.21 -8.80 -39.87
C GLU A 520 22.22 -9.95 -39.89
N PHE A 521 22.69 -10.42 -38.74
CA PHE A 521 23.58 -11.55 -38.61
C PHE A 521 22.87 -12.85 -38.99
N GLY A 522 21.65 -13.09 -38.55
CA GLY A 522 20.86 -14.27 -38.89
C GLY A 522 20.61 -14.37 -40.39
N LYS A 523 20.31 -13.23 -41.05
CA LYS A 523 20.21 -13.16 -42.53
C LYS A 523 21.53 -13.46 -43.22
N GLN A 524 22.63 -12.94 -42.69
CA GLN A 524 23.97 -13.13 -43.26
C GLN A 524 24.49 -14.57 -43.12
N ILE A 525 24.24 -15.23 -41.97
CA ILE A 525 24.66 -16.63 -41.77
C ILE A 525 23.75 -17.59 -42.53
N GLY A 526 22.50 -17.18 -42.79
CA GLY A 526 21.57 -17.87 -43.68
C GLY A 526 20.77 -18.99 -43.02
N TYR A 527 20.25 -18.78 -41.80
CA TYR A 527 19.30 -19.69 -41.16
C TYR A 527 18.03 -19.86 -42.00
N GLN A 528 17.44 -21.03 -41.90
CA GLN A 528 16.12 -21.32 -42.44
C GLN A 528 15.31 -22.14 -41.42
N THR A 529 14.01 -21.91 -41.39
CA THR A 529 13.09 -22.75 -40.63
C THR A 529 13.28 -24.21 -40.99
N GLY A 530 13.36 -25.08 -39.98
CA GLY A 530 13.62 -26.52 -40.11
C GLY A 530 15.09 -26.92 -40.16
N ASP A 531 16.05 -25.98 -40.04
CA ASP A 531 17.46 -26.31 -39.88
C ASP A 531 17.74 -27.02 -38.56
N VAL A 532 18.11 -28.28 -38.57
CA VAL A 532 18.49 -29.02 -37.36
C VAL A 532 19.97 -28.71 -37.05
N LEU A 533 20.26 -28.21 -35.86
CA LEU A 533 21.60 -27.84 -35.40
C LEU A 533 22.39 -29.10 -35.02
N LEU A 534 23.43 -29.43 -35.78
CA LEU A 534 24.26 -30.62 -35.54
C LEU A 534 25.55 -30.28 -34.77
N LYS A 535 26.20 -29.17 -35.12
CA LYS A 535 27.43 -28.72 -34.45
C LYS A 535 27.47 -27.19 -34.39
N MET A 536 28.04 -26.68 -33.32
CA MET A 536 28.41 -25.29 -33.14
C MET A 536 29.89 -25.16 -32.82
N ASN A 537 30.65 -24.40 -33.64
CA ASN A 537 32.09 -24.21 -33.52
C ASN A 537 32.89 -25.54 -33.36
N ASN A 538 32.50 -26.58 -34.12
CA ASN A 538 32.99 -27.97 -34.13
C ASN A 538 32.54 -28.85 -32.94
N THR A 539 31.84 -28.32 -31.93
CA THR A 539 31.27 -29.10 -30.83
C THR A 539 29.89 -29.65 -31.24
N PRO A 540 29.59 -30.94 -31.07
CA PRO A 540 28.26 -31.49 -31.29
C PRO A 540 27.24 -30.78 -30.43
N VAL A 541 26.07 -30.45 -30.99
CA VAL A 541 24.94 -29.85 -30.27
C VAL A 541 24.09 -30.96 -29.71
N THR A 542 23.74 -30.83 -28.43
CA THR A 542 22.79 -31.70 -27.69
C THR A 542 21.88 -30.86 -26.83
N MET A 543 20.78 -31.41 -26.40
CA MET A 543 19.86 -30.72 -25.46
C MET A 543 20.56 -30.27 -24.16
N GLU A 544 21.54 -31.06 -23.70
CA GLU A 544 22.26 -30.79 -22.47
C GLU A 544 23.24 -29.63 -22.58
N ASN A 545 23.82 -29.37 -23.80
CA ASN A 545 24.93 -28.43 -23.97
C ASN A 545 24.61 -27.18 -24.80
N ILE A 546 23.45 -27.10 -25.46
CA ILE A 546 23.14 -25.99 -26.36
C ILE A 546 23.10 -24.64 -25.62
N GLY A 547 22.53 -24.61 -24.41
CA GLY A 547 22.50 -23.42 -23.59
C GLY A 547 23.90 -22.88 -23.29
N ASP A 548 24.78 -23.75 -22.83
CA ASP A 548 26.18 -23.39 -22.54
C ASP A 548 26.95 -22.95 -23.78
N LEU A 549 26.76 -23.62 -24.92
CA LEU A 549 27.39 -23.26 -26.17
C LEU A 549 26.93 -21.87 -26.65
N MET A 550 25.65 -21.59 -26.59
CA MET A 550 25.09 -20.28 -26.95
C MET A 550 25.55 -19.19 -25.99
N ASN A 551 25.44 -19.41 -24.70
CA ASN A 551 25.87 -18.44 -23.67
C ASN A 551 27.35 -18.12 -23.79
N ASN A 552 28.21 -19.15 -23.98
CA ASN A 552 29.63 -18.93 -24.17
C ASN A 552 29.94 -18.13 -25.45
N TYR A 553 29.22 -18.36 -26.55
CA TYR A 553 29.38 -17.60 -27.79
C TYR A 553 28.88 -16.14 -27.63
N ILE A 554 27.71 -15.97 -27.02
CA ILE A 554 27.05 -14.66 -26.85
C ILE A 554 27.92 -13.78 -25.95
N ASN A 555 28.33 -14.28 -24.78
CA ASN A 555 28.99 -13.50 -23.74
C ASN A 555 30.52 -13.38 -23.90
N HIS A 556 31.13 -14.15 -24.83
CA HIS A 556 32.57 -14.11 -25.08
C HIS A 556 32.91 -13.96 -26.58
N PRO A 557 32.41 -12.88 -27.22
CA PRO A 557 32.61 -12.66 -28.65
C PRO A 557 34.08 -12.60 -29.04
N GLU A 558 34.97 -12.22 -28.14
CA GLU A 558 36.41 -12.17 -28.34
C GLU A 558 37.04 -13.56 -28.63
N LYS A 559 36.43 -14.63 -28.09
CA LYS A 559 36.87 -16.02 -28.35
C LYS A 559 36.38 -16.56 -29.67
N PHE A 560 35.35 -15.96 -30.23
CA PHE A 560 34.64 -16.46 -31.41
C PHE A 560 34.53 -15.39 -32.51
N PRO A 561 35.61 -15.08 -33.24
CA PRO A 561 35.55 -14.06 -34.31
C PRO A 561 34.63 -14.46 -35.48
N LYS A 562 34.17 -15.70 -35.51
CA LYS A 562 33.22 -16.24 -36.48
C LYS A 562 32.38 -17.33 -35.83
N LEU A 563 31.07 -17.34 -36.08
CA LEU A 563 30.22 -18.48 -35.79
C LEU A 563 30.29 -19.49 -36.95
N LYS A 564 30.44 -20.75 -36.61
CA LYS A 564 30.39 -21.88 -37.56
C LYS A 564 29.32 -22.85 -37.05
N LEU A 565 28.35 -23.13 -37.90
CA LEU A 565 27.32 -24.10 -37.61
C LEU A 565 27.31 -25.19 -38.67
N GLN A 566 27.07 -26.43 -38.26
CA GLN A 566 26.69 -27.50 -39.15
C GLN A 566 25.24 -27.82 -38.90
N VAL A 567 24.43 -27.70 -39.94
CA VAL A 567 22.97 -27.94 -39.85
C VAL A 567 22.57 -29.05 -40.82
N ARG A 568 21.46 -29.74 -40.52
CA ARG A 568 20.76 -30.62 -41.44
C ARG A 568 19.54 -29.86 -41.99
N ARG A 569 19.59 -29.55 -43.31
CA ARG A 569 18.54 -28.85 -44.05
C ARG A 569 18.02 -29.75 -45.16
N ASN A 570 16.74 -30.10 -45.16
CA ASN A 570 16.14 -30.99 -46.17
C ASN A 570 16.93 -32.29 -46.34
N GLY A 571 17.38 -32.92 -45.25
CA GLY A 571 18.16 -34.16 -45.24
C GLY A 571 19.62 -34.03 -45.62
N LYS A 572 20.11 -32.83 -45.97
CA LYS A 572 21.51 -32.57 -46.35
C LYS A 572 22.25 -31.82 -45.25
N ILE A 573 23.52 -32.17 -45.04
CA ILE A 573 24.40 -31.47 -44.12
C ILE A 573 24.94 -30.21 -44.80
N ILE A 574 24.72 -29.05 -44.19
CA ILE A 574 25.17 -27.73 -44.67
C ILE A 574 26.03 -27.09 -43.58
N ASN A 575 27.12 -26.46 -43.99
CA ASN A 575 27.95 -25.67 -43.10
C ASN A 575 27.64 -24.20 -43.30
N LEU A 576 27.09 -23.58 -42.27
CA LEU A 576 26.83 -22.15 -42.18
C LEU A 576 28.00 -21.48 -41.47
N LYS A 577 28.38 -20.27 -41.91
CA LYS A 577 29.47 -19.53 -41.31
C LYS A 577 29.31 -18.04 -41.55
N SER A 578 29.42 -17.25 -40.50
CA SER A 578 29.46 -15.80 -40.59
C SER A 578 30.49 -15.20 -39.65
N LYS A 579 30.93 -13.97 -39.93
CA LYS A 579 31.71 -13.17 -38.98
C LYS A 579 30.79 -12.83 -37.81
N THR A 580 31.28 -12.95 -36.58
CA THR A 580 30.52 -12.58 -35.40
C THR A 580 30.13 -11.10 -35.47
N LEU A 581 28.85 -10.81 -35.28
CA LEU A 581 28.33 -9.46 -35.13
C LEU A 581 28.21 -9.19 -33.63
N ILE A 582 28.90 -8.15 -33.17
CA ILE A 582 28.89 -7.69 -31.80
C ILE A 582 27.85 -6.58 -31.73
N LEU A 583 26.94 -6.72 -30.80
CA LEU A 583 25.95 -5.70 -30.42
C LEU A 583 26.36 -5.05 -29.10
N GLU A 584 25.96 -3.82 -28.92
CA GLU A 584 26.10 -3.08 -27.67
C GLU A 584 24.74 -2.92 -27.07
N GLU A 585 24.63 -3.20 -25.78
CA GLU A 585 23.45 -2.96 -24.98
C GLU A 585 23.82 -2.06 -23.82
N LYS A 586 23.01 -1.04 -23.59
CA LYS A 586 23.16 -0.17 -22.43
C LYS A 586 22.34 -0.74 -21.29
N GLU A 587 23.00 -0.99 -20.20
CA GLU A 587 22.39 -1.34 -18.94
C GLU A 587 22.50 -0.15 -17.97
N TYR A 588 21.42 0.15 -17.26
CA TYR A 588 21.37 1.31 -16.38
C TYR A 588 21.32 0.89 -14.93
N ASP A 589 21.91 1.73 -14.08
CA ASP A 589 21.82 1.65 -12.61
C ASP A 589 22.26 0.27 -12.08
N VAL A 590 23.43 -0.20 -12.53
CA VAL A 590 23.95 -1.55 -12.22
C VAL A 590 24.69 -1.56 -10.90
N PHE A 591 24.47 -2.62 -10.10
CA PHE A 591 25.15 -2.85 -8.82
C PHE A 591 26.21 -3.96 -8.96
N TYR A 592 27.38 -3.71 -8.38
CA TYR A 592 28.43 -4.71 -8.20
C TYR A 592 28.91 -4.72 -6.76
N LYS A 593 28.94 -5.89 -6.12
CA LYS A 593 29.64 -6.04 -4.85
C LYS A 593 31.14 -5.91 -5.08
N GLU A 594 31.81 -5.08 -4.30
CA GLU A 594 33.25 -4.97 -4.36
C GLU A 594 33.91 -6.30 -4.00
N GLU A 595 34.92 -6.74 -4.78
CA GLU A 595 35.66 -7.97 -4.49
C GLU A 595 36.45 -7.87 -3.17
N ASN A 596 36.95 -6.69 -2.84
CA ASN A 596 37.79 -6.43 -1.68
C ASN A 596 37.30 -5.20 -0.91
N PRO A 597 36.09 -5.22 -0.33
CA PRO A 597 35.57 -4.08 0.41
C PRO A 597 36.40 -3.83 1.69
N SER A 598 36.52 -2.59 2.10
CA SER A 598 37.21 -2.21 3.33
C SER A 598 36.55 -2.85 4.57
N LYS A 599 37.26 -2.92 5.67
CA LYS A 599 36.69 -3.43 6.92
C LYS A 599 35.48 -2.60 7.41
N GLU A 600 35.46 -1.33 7.10
CA GLU A 600 34.39 -0.41 7.46
C GLU A 600 33.15 -0.66 6.59
N GLN A 601 33.32 -0.81 5.29
CA GLN A 601 32.26 -1.20 4.36
C GLN A 601 31.65 -2.56 4.75
N GLN A 602 32.49 -3.57 4.99
CA GLN A 602 32.03 -4.88 5.47
C GLN A 602 31.27 -4.81 6.79
N PHE A 603 31.71 -3.94 7.70
CA PHE A 603 31.04 -3.73 8.97
C PHE A 603 29.67 -3.08 8.76
N LEU A 604 29.57 -1.98 7.99
CA LEU A 604 28.31 -1.31 7.71
C LEU A 604 27.34 -2.21 6.95
N TYR A 605 27.80 -2.97 5.97
CA TYR A 605 27.01 -3.93 5.23
C TYR A 605 26.35 -4.96 6.15
N ARG A 606 27.14 -5.53 7.09
CA ARG A 606 26.62 -6.48 8.07
C ARG A 606 25.65 -5.84 9.06
N GLN A 607 25.89 -4.59 9.48
CA GLN A 607 24.97 -3.88 10.37
C GLN A 607 23.64 -3.57 9.64
N TRP A 608 23.72 -3.19 8.37
CA TRP A 608 22.56 -2.91 7.55
C TRP A 608 21.67 -4.14 7.34
N LEU A 609 22.25 -5.25 6.91
CA LEU A 609 21.49 -6.48 6.63
C LEU A 609 21.41 -7.45 7.83
N GLN A 610 22.03 -7.10 8.97
CA GLN A 610 22.08 -7.93 10.20
C GLN A 610 22.61 -9.34 9.94
N LYS A 611 23.71 -9.45 9.17
CA LYS A 611 24.33 -10.73 8.79
C LYS A 611 25.71 -10.95 9.42
#